data_fb66aae32f19295a12787604fd1dcfb5
#
_entry.id   fb66aae32f19295a12787604fd1dcfb5
#
_cell.length_a   1.000
_cell.length_b   1.000
_cell.length_c   1.000
_cell.angle_alpha   90.00
_cell.angle_beta   90.00
_cell.angle_gamma   90.00
#
_symmetry.space_group_name_H-M   'P 1'
#
loop_
_entity.id
_entity.type
_entity.pdbx_description
1 polymer ?
#
loop_
_entity_poly.entity_id
_entity_poly.type
_entity_poly.pdbx_seq_one_letter_code
_entity_poly.pdbx_strand_id
1 'polypeptide(L)'
;MTDDGDVPAAVLTALRAVCLGLPDTYEEAAWTGQRWRVRKKTFAHVLVVDDERPSGISEAMGVDEPTVLLTFRAPAAEIEVLSQVGHPFFHLGWGRDAMGMVIDDDVDWDEVAELVTDSYCVMAPKMLAARVDRPALESDDT
;
A
#
# COMPACT_ATOMS: atom_id res chain seq x y z
N MET A 1 -16.88 9.27 -13.60
CA MET A 1 -16.53 9.30 -13.32
C MET A 1 -15.97 9.02 -12.74
N THR A 2 -15.61 8.94 -12.50
CA THR A 2 -14.91 8.62 -12.07
C THR A 2 -14.66 8.72 -11.07
N ASP A 3 -14.71 8.66 -10.45
CA ASP A 3 -14.67 8.65 -9.60
C ASP A 3 -13.92 8.17 -8.65
N ASP A 4 -13.71 7.58 -8.02
CA ASP A 4 -12.83 7.03 -7.13
C ASP A 4 -11.52 7.67 -7.05
N GLY A 5 -11.45 8.99 -7.14
CA GLY A 5 -10.20 9.67 -7.18
C GLY A 5 -9.41 9.27 -8.39
N ASP A 6 -10.11 8.71 -9.35
CA ASP A 6 -9.54 8.41 -10.65
C ASP A 6 -8.47 7.32 -10.64
N VAL A 7 -8.47 6.47 -9.62
CA VAL A 7 -7.55 5.32 -9.64
C VAL A 7 -7.98 4.39 -10.76
N PRO A 8 -7.06 3.97 -11.64
CA PRO A 8 -7.42 3.11 -12.76
C PRO A 8 -8.05 1.81 -12.31
N ALA A 9 -9.04 1.35 -13.08
CA ALA A 9 -9.76 0.13 -12.73
C ALA A 9 -8.83 -1.08 -12.64
N ALA A 10 -7.82 -1.15 -13.50
CA ALA A 10 -6.90 -2.28 -13.48
C ALA A 10 -6.12 -2.32 -12.17
N VAL A 11 -5.73 -1.17 -11.67
CA VAL A 11 -5.01 -1.09 -10.38
C VAL A 11 -5.92 -1.55 -9.25
N LEU A 12 -7.16 -1.08 -9.24
CA LEU A 12 -8.10 -1.49 -8.21
C LEU A 12 -8.34 -2.98 -8.25
N THR A 13 -8.50 -3.55 -9.45
CA THR A 13 -8.75 -4.98 -9.58
C THR A 13 -7.58 -5.78 -9.01
N ALA A 14 -6.35 -5.38 -9.33
CA ALA A 14 -5.18 -6.09 -8.85
C ALA A 14 -5.06 -5.99 -7.34
N LEU A 15 -5.29 -4.81 -6.77
CA LEU A 15 -5.20 -4.63 -5.33
C LEU A 15 -6.29 -5.37 -4.59
N ARG A 16 -7.51 -5.39 -5.15
CA ARG A 16 -8.60 -6.14 -4.54
C ARG A 16 -8.28 -7.62 -4.47
N ALA A 17 -7.65 -8.14 -5.51
CA ALA A 17 -7.30 -9.56 -5.53
C ALA A 17 -6.37 -9.91 -4.38
N VAL A 18 -5.44 -9.04 -4.04
CA VAL A 18 -4.52 -9.28 -2.94
C VAL A 18 -5.19 -9.02 -1.60
N CYS A 19 -5.78 -7.83 -1.46
CA CYS A 19 -6.23 -7.37 -0.15
C CYS A 19 -7.44 -8.14 0.35
N LEU A 20 -8.40 -8.38 -0.52
CA LEU A 20 -9.63 -9.05 -0.09
C LEU A 20 -9.44 -10.55 0.04
N GLY A 21 -8.31 -11.07 -0.41
CA GLY A 21 -7.98 -12.47 -0.16
C GLY A 21 -7.39 -12.72 1.23
N LEU A 22 -7.13 -11.66 1.99
CA LEU A 22 -6.56 -11.81 3.33
C LEU A 22 -7.68 -11.92 4.37
N PRO A 23 -7.44 -12.59 5.51
CA PRO A 23 -8.52 -12.86 6.48
C PRO A 23 -9.13 -11.58 7.08
N ASP A 24 -10.45 -11.54 7.14
CA ASP A 24 -11.21 -10.47 7.82
C ASP A 24 -10.98 -9.09 7.25
N THR A 25 -10.66 -8.98 5.97
CA THR A 25 -10.44 -7.68 5.37
C THR A 25 -11.70 -7.17 4.69
N TYR A 26 -11.75 -5.85 4.53
CA TYR A 26 -12.84 -5.22 3.80
C TYR A 26 -12.31 -3.95 3.14
N GLU A 27 -13.04 -3.51 2.14
CA GLU A 27 -12.68 -2.33 1.37
C GLU A 27 -13.67 -1.22 1.68
N GLU A 28 -13.19 0.02 1.77
CA GLU A 28 -14.11 1.13 1.87
C GLU A 28 -13.52 2.33 1.16
N ALA A 29 -14.41 3.24 0.75
CA ALA A 29 -13.99 4.46 0.10
C ALA A 29 -13.30 5.35 1.14
N ALA A 30 -12.16 5.91 0.77
CA ALA A 30 -11.48 6.89 1.60
C ALA A 30 -11.88 8.27 1.12
N TRP A 31 -11.41 9.30 1.83
CA TRP A 31 -11.68 10.67 1.37
C TRP A 31 -11.10 10.88 -0.03
N THR A 32 -10.10 10.13 -0.40
CA THR A 32 -9.63 10.04 -1.77
C THR A 32 -9.13 8.63 -1.99
N GLY A 33 -9.58 7.99 -3.09
CA GLY A 33 -9.20 6.63 -3.41
C GLY A 33 -9.93 5.59 -2.59
N GLN A 34 -9.31 4.43 -2.49
CA GLN A 34 -9.89 3.28 -1.78
C GLN A 34 -8.90 2.77 -0.75
N ARG A 35 -9.43 2.24 0.34
CA ARG A 35 -8.57 1.66 1.37
C ARG A 35 -9.06 0.29 1.77
N TRP A 36 -8.15 -0.53 2.25
CA TRP A 36 -8.47 -1.88 2.72
C TRP A 36 -8.05 -1.98 4.18
N ARG A 37 -8.92 -2.55 4.97
CA ARG A 37 -8.78 -2.52 6.44
C ARG A 37 -8.96 -3.89 7.04
N VAL A 38 -8.34 -4.07 8.22
CA VAL A 38 -8.56 -5.24 9.06
C VAL A 38 -8.77 -4.73 10.47
N ARG A 39 -9.88 -5.10 11.08
CA ARG A 39 -10.20 -4.70 12.46
C ARG A 39 -10.07 -3.19 12.66
N LYS A 40 -10.56 -2.41 11.69
CA LYS A 40 -10.57 -0.95 11.76
C LYS A 40 -9.19 -0.31 11.59
N LYS A 41 -8.20 -1.07 11.14
CA LYS A 41 -6.88 -0.52 10.85
C LYS A 41 -6.63 -0.63 9.36
N THR A 42 -6.20 0.46 8.75
CA THR A 42 -5.91 0.50 7.31
C THR A 42 -4.53 -0.09 7.05
N PHE A 43 -4.46 -1.11 6.22
CA PHE A 43 -3.16 -1.68 5.84
C PHE A 43 -2.77 -1.38 4.40
N ALA A 44 -3.69 -0.86 3.60
CA ALA A 44 -3.39 -0.45 2.22
C ALA A 44 -4.36 0.64 1.82
N HIS A 45 -3.86 1.63 1.09
CA HIS A 45 -4.66 2.75 0.62
C HIS A 45 -4.08 3.19 -0.72
N VAL A 46 -4.91 3.24 -1.75
CA VAL A 46 -4.47 3.68 -3.08
C VAL A 46 -5.22 4.94 -3.45
N LEU A 47 -4.50 5.90 -4.02
CA LEU A 47 -5.07 7.19 -4.38
C LEU A 47 -4.28 7.76 -5.56
N VAL A 48 -4.84 8.80 -6.18
CA VAL A 48 -4.11 9.55 -7.20
C VAL A 48 -3.60 10.83 -6.56
N VAL A 49 -2.31 11.09 -6.74
CA VAL A 49 -1.67 12.31 -6.25
C VAL A 49 -1.45 13.24 -7.43
N ASP A 50 -1.87 14.50 -7.31
CA ASP A 50 -1.56 15.51 -8.32
C ASP A 50 -1.07 16.76 -7.60
N ASP A 51 -0.84 17.85 -8.34
CA ASP A 51 -0.22 19.01 -7.72
C ASP A 51 -1.16 19.75 -6.78
N GLU A 52 -2.42 19.34 -6.70
CA GLU A 52 -3.35 19.97 -5.77
C GLU A 52 -3.74 19.09 -4.61
N ARG A 53 -3.78 17.78 -4.80
CA ARG A 53 -4.29 16.88 -3.80
C ARG A 53 -3.60 15.52 -3.84
N PRO A 54 -3.28 14.97 -2.70
CA PRO A 54 -3.30 15.64 -1.40
C PRO A 54 -2.18 16.65 -1.31
N SER A 55 -2.46 17.73 -0.60
CA SER A 55 -1.52 18.83 -0.52
C SER A 55 -0.17 18.41 0.02
N GLY A 56 0.87 18.81 -0.66
CA GLY A 56 2.23 18.54 -0.21
C GLY A 56 2.83 17.21 -0.62
N ILE A 57 2.00 16.25 -1.01
CA ILE A 57 2.52 14.93 -1.36
C ILE A 57 3.19 14.94 -2.72
N SER A 58 2.62 15.65 -3.68
CA SER A 58 3.23 15.70 -5.00
C SER A 58 4.62 16.31 -4.96
N GLU A 59 4.80 17.30 -4.09
CA GLU A 59 6.12 17.89 -3.92
C GLU A 59 7.10 16.89 -3.34
N ALA A 60 6.66 16.15 -2.32
CA ALA A 60 7.52 15.17 -1.70
C ALA A 60 7.91 14.06 -2.67
N MET A 61 7.01 13.70 -3.58
CA MET A 61 7.29 12.67 -4.57
C MET A 61 8.06 13.20 -5.76
N GLY A 62 8.09 14.52 -5.94
CA GLY A 62 8.76 15.07 -7.09
C GLY A 62 8.00 14.89 -8.40
N VAL A 63 6.67 14.79 -8.32
CA VAL A 63 5.85 14.60 -9.52
C VAL A 63 5.02 15.83 -9.77
N ASP A 64 4.78 16.12 -11.04
CA ASP A 64 3.95 17.27 -11.42
C ASP A 64 2.80 16.85 -12.32
N GLU A 65 2.52 15.56 -12.39
CA GLU A 65 1.35 15.06 -13.11
C GLU A 65 0.70 13.99 -12.26
N PRO A 66 -0.57 13.69 -12.52
CA PRO A 66 -1.28 12.72 -11.69
C PRO A 66 -0.55 11.37 -11.64
N THR A 67 -0.37 10.86 -10.44
CA THR A 67 0.40 9.66 -10.21
C THR A 67 -0.34 8.78 -9.20
N VAL A 68 -0.44 7.50 -9.48
CA VAL A 68 -1.08 6.56 -8.55
C VAL A 68 -0.09 6.21 -7.46
N LEU A 69 -0.55 6.34 -6.22
CA LEU A 69 0.27 6.07 -5.05
C LEU A 69 -0.42 5.01 -4.19
N LEU A 70 0.32 3.98 -3.82
CA LEU A 70 -0.12 2.99 -2.85
C LEU A 70 0.59 3.28 -1.54
N THR A 71 -0.15 3.37 -0.44
CA THR A 71 0.46 3.48 0.88
C THR A 71 0.25 2.19 1.65
N PHE A 72 1.21 1.84 2.48
CA PHE A 72 1.15 0.61 3.26
C PHE A 72 1.98 0.78 4.52
N ARG A 73 1.91 -0.20 5.41
CA ARG A 73 2.66 -0.18 6.67
C ARG A 73 3.79 -1.20 6.62
N ALA A 74 4.86 -0.90 7.34
CA ALA A 74 6.00 -1.80 7.40
C ALA A 74 6.76 -1.54 8.70
N PRO A 75 7.52 -2.54 9.18
CA PRO A 75 8.36 -2.30 10.36
C PRO A 75 9.40 -1.22 10.08
N ALA A 76 9.85 -0.55 11.15
CA ALA A 76 10.77 0.57 11.00
C ALA A 76 12.03 0.19 10.23
N ALA A 77 12.55 -1.01 10.47
CA ALA A 77 13.76 -1.44 9.78
C ALA A 77 13.52 -1.55 8.26
N GLU A 78 12.36 -2.01 7.88
CA GLU A 78 12.06 -2.15 6.46
C GLU A 78 11.81 -0.79 5.84
N ILE A 79 11.18 0.13 6.56
CA ILE A 79 10.98 1.50 6.09
C ILE A 79 12.33 2.11 5.74
N GLU A 80 13.32 1.90 6.60
CA GLU A 80 14.63 2.45 6.37
C GLU A 80 15.25 1.88 5.10
N VAL A 81 15.14 0.57 4.90
CA VAL A 81 15.69 -0.06 3.72
C VAL A 81 15.00 0.46 2.45
N LEU A 82 13.69 0.52 2.46
CA LEU A 82 12.95 0.97 1.29
C LEU A 82 13.22 2.43 0.99
N SER A 83 13.40 3.24 2.02
CA SER A 83 13.69 4.66 1.82
C SER A 83 15.03 4.84 1.12
N GLN A 84 15.98 3.95 1.38
CA GLN A 84 17.28 4.03 0.73
C GLN A 84 17.25 3.52 -0.70
N VAL A 85 16.32 2.62 -1.01
CA VAL A 85 16.16 2.13 -2.37
C VAL A 85 15.74 3.28 -3.29
N GLY A 86 14.87 4.17 -2.79
CA GLY A 86 14.37 5.26 -3.59
C GLY A 86 13.22 4.82 -4.45
N HIS A 87 13.02 5.52 -5.59
CA HIS A 87 11.90 5.23 -6.46
C HIS A 87 11.79 3.72 -6.73
N PRO A 88 10.60 3.14 -6.63
CA PRO A 88 9.29 3.79 -6.49
C PRO A 88 8.84 4.05 -5.06
N PHE A 89 9.72 3.96 -4.09
CA PHE A 89 9.35 4.04 -2.67
C PHE A 89 9.62 5.43 -2.11
N PHE A 90 8.73 5.87 -1.21
CA PHE A 90 8.82 7.16 -0.54
C PHE A 90 8.45 7.02 0.91
N HIS A 91 9.19 7.68 1.78
CA HIS A 91 8.77 7.80 3.17
C HIS A 91 7.84 8.99 3.30
N LEU A 92 6.59 8.73 3.68
CA LEU A 92 5.55 9.74 3.61
C LEU A 92 5.47 10.65 4.83
N GLY A 93 6.02 10.22 5.94
CA GLY A 93 5.94 11.02 7.14
C GLY A 93 4.59 10.99 7.85
N TRP A 94 3.72 10.08 7.48
CA TRP A 94 2.41 9.95 8.11
C TRP A 94 2.44 9.09 9.36
N GLY A 95 3.61 8.93 9.94
CA GLY A 95 3.81 8.06 11.05
C GLY A 95 5.08 7.28 10.78
N ARG A 96 5.52 6.53 11.76
CA ARG A 96 6.80 5.87 11.65
C ARG A 96 6.78 4.65 10.74
N ASP A 97 5.59 4.10 10.53
CA ASP A 97 5.48 2.84 9.82
C ASP A 97 4.75 2.97 8.49
N ALA A 98 4.57 4.18 7.99
CA ALA A 98 3.87 4.39 6.72
C ALA A 98 4.86 4.59 5.58
N MET A 99 4.59 3.92 4.46
CA MET A 99 5.45 3.98 3.29
C MET A 99 4.58 4.15 2.06
N GLY A 100 5.10 4.84 1.04
CA GLY A 100 4.41 5.00 -0.22
C GLY A 100 5.16 4.36 -1.36
N MET A 101 4.42 3.91 -2.37
CA MET A 101 4.99 3.28 -3.55
C MET A 101 4.23 3.76 -4.77
N VAL A 102 4.95 4.26 -5.78
CA VAL A 102 4.34 4.66 -7.04
C VAL A 102 3.91 3.41 -7.81
N ILE A 103 2.69 3.43 -8.31
CA ILE A 103 2.15 2.33 -9.12
C ILE A 103 2.08 2.84 -10.55
N ASP A 104 3.00 2.41 -11.38
CA ASP A 104 3.02 2.79 -12.79
C ASP A 104 3.03 1.52 -13.63
N ASP A 105 3.30 1.69 -14.93
CA ASP A 105 3.25 0.56 -15.85
C ASP A 105 4.33 -0.47 -15.58
N ASP A 106 5.38 -0.08 -14.89
CA ASP A 106 6.49 -0.97 -14.59
C ASP A 106 6.36 -1.67 -13.25
N VAL A 107 5.23 -1.50 -12.57
CA VAL A 107 5.05 -2.05 -11.23
C VAL A 107 5.12 -3.58 -11.27
N ASP A 108 5.81 -4.13 -10.28
CA ASP A 108 5.88 -5.58 -10.09
C ASP A 108 4.78 -5.97 -9.13
N TRP A 109 3.72 -6.58 -9.66
CA TRP A 109 2.56 -6.92 -8.82
C TRP A 109 2.87 -8.01 -7.81
N ASP A 110 3.87 -8.86 -8.08
CA ASP A 110 4.29 -9.83 -7.07
C ASP A 110 4.92 -9.12 -5.87
N GLU A 111 5.69 -8.07 -6.14
CA GLU A 111 6.26 -7.29 -5.05
C GLU A 111 5.19 -6.55 -4.28
N VAL A 112 4.21 -5.99 -4.99
CA VAL A 112 3.09 -5.31 -4.34
C VAL A 112 2.36 -6.30 -3.42
N ALA A 113 2.11 -7.50 -3.90
CA ALA A 113 1.41 -8.51 -3.10
C ALA A 113 2.18 -8.82 -1.82
N GLU A 114 3.50 -8.94 -1.91
CA GLU A 114 4.32 -9.20 -0.74
C GLU A 114 4.27 -8.05 0.26
N LEU A 115 4.41 -6.83 -0.24
CA LEU A 115 4.44 -5.67 0.63
C LEU A 115 3.10 -5.44 1.31
N VAL A 116 2.02 -5.62 0.57
CA VAL A 116 0.68 -5.45 1.12
C VAL A 116 0.39 -6.54 2.15
N THR A 117 0.80 -7.77 1.86
CA THR A 117 0.62 -8.87 2.81
C THR A 117 1.39 -8.63 4.10
N ASP A 118 2.62 -8.15 3.98
CA ASP A 118 3.40 -7.81 5.17
C ASP A 118 2.75 -6.67 5.94
N SER A 119 2.21 -5.68 5.23
CA SER A 119 1.51 -4.57 5.86
C SER A 119 0.31 -5.08 6.65
N TYR A 120 -0.46 -6.00 6.05
CA TYR A 120 -1.56 -6.63 6.74
C TYR A 120 -1.08 -7.28 8.05
N CYS A 121 0.03 -7.98 7.99
CA CYS A 121 0.53 -8.68 9.18
C CYS A 121 1.01 -7.71 10.26
N VAL A 122 1.45 -6.52 9.88
CA VAL A 122 1.80 -5.49 10.86
C VAL A 122 0.55 -5.01 11.59
N MET A 123 -0.57 -4.86 10.87
CA MET A 123 -1.76 -4.24 11.41
C MET A 123 -2.75 -5.22 12.01
N ALA A 124 -2.74 -6.47 11.57
CA ALA A 124 -3.73 -7.45 12.01
C ALA A 124 -3.35 -8.06 13.35
N PRO A 125 -4.36 -8.55 14.10
CA PRO A 125 -4.05 -9.33 15.32
C PRO A 125 -3.19 -10.54 14.96
N LYS A 126 -2.38 -10.98 15.90
CA LYS A 126 -1.46 -12.08 15.64
C LYS A 126 -2.16 -13.33 15.14
N MET A 127 -3.34 -13.62 15.65
CA MET A 127 -4.06 -14.81 15.23
C MET A 127 -4.43 -14.76 13.77
N LEU A 128 -4.77 -13.60 13.27
CA LEU A 128 -5.09 -13.45 11.84
C LEU A 128 -3.84 -13.47 11.00
N ALA A 129 -2.80 -12.78 11.45
CA ALA A 129 -1.53 -12.78 10.71
C ALA A 129 -0.97 -14.17 10.57
N ALA A 130 -1.16 -15.02 11.59
CA ALA A 130 -0.65 -16.38 11.56
C ALA A 130 -1.34 -17.25 10.51
N ARG A 131 -2.51 -16.81 10.03
CA ARG A 131 -3.24 -17.58 9.02
C ARG A 131 -2.81 -17.23 7.59
N VAL A 132 -1.94 -16.25 7.45
CA VAL A 132 -1.54 -15.78 6.14
C VAL A 132 -0.35 -16.59 5.65
N ASP A 133 -0.43 -17.02 4.38
CA ASP A 133 0.65 -17.72 3.74
C ASP A 133 1.64 -16.71 3.20
N ARG A 134 2.84 -16.70 3.72
CA ARG A 134 3.87 -15.73 3.33
C ARG A 134 5.08 -16.50 2.83
N PRO A 135 5.13 -16.77 1.54
CA PRO A 135 6.15 -17.65 0.99
C PRO A 135 7.58 -17.29 1.37
N ALA A 136 7.90 -16.01 1.37
CA ALA A 136 9.26 -15.60 1.70
C ALA A 136 9.64 -15.95 3.13
N LEU A 137 8.69 -15.78 4.05
CA LEU A 137 8.96 -16.10 5.44
C LEU A 137 9.00 -17.58 5.68
N GLU A 138 8.18 -18.31 4.97
CA GLU A 138 8.17 -19.76 5.13
C GLU A 138 9.50 -20.36 4.80
N SER A 139 10.12 -19.89 3.74
CA SER A 139 11.39 -20.46 3.38
C SER A 139 12.44 -20.15 4.41
N ASP A 140 12.31 -19.05 5.11
CA ASP A 140 13.28 -18.71 6.14
C ASP A 140 13.14 -19.56 7.37
N ASP A 141 11.96 -20.03 7.63
CA ASP A 141 11.71 -20.75 8.85
C ASP A 141 12.25 -22.15 8.83
N THR A 142 12.58 -22.63 7.70
CA THR A 142 13.07 -24.00 7.62
C THR A 142 14.58 -24.05 7.58
#